data_555aa8006613060d548c6f9f123f98e0
#
_entry.id   555aa8006613060d548c6f9f123f98e0
#
_cell.length_a   1.000
_cell.length_b   1.000
_cell.length_c   1.000
_cell.angle_alpha   90.00
_cell.angle_beta   90.00
_cell.angle_gamma   90.00
#
_symmetry.space_group_name_H-M   'P 1'
#
loop_
_entity.id
_entity.type
_entity.pdbx_description
1 polymer ?
#
loop_
_entity_poly.entity_id
_entity_poly.type
_entity_poly.pdbx_seq_one_letter_code
_entity_poly.pdbx_strand_id
1 'polypeptide(L)'
;MEFKEILRRRRSVRKYLSRPVEREVLDTVLREALAAPSSRNSHSTHLRVVTDPETIARIARMRDYGSAFLEHAPAVVLVEGDRTATDLWRENAAITATALLFAATDAGLASCWVHVNGRPCLKDQPDGAQVPFCLFLPLL
;
A
#
# COMPACT_ATOMS: atom_id res chain seq x y z
N MET A 1 7.90 0.55 19.08
CA MET A 1 9.12 -0.31 18.83
C MET A 1 10.30 0.60 18.50
N GLU A 2 11.52 0.20 18.86
CA GLU A 2 12.71 0.95 18.44
C GLU A 2 12.90 0.90 16.93
N PHE A 3 13.25 2.01 16.29
CA PHE A 3 13.37 2.09 14.82
C PHE A 3 14.30 1.03 14.22
N LYS A 4 15.42 0.73 14.92
CA LYS A 4 16.34 -0.35 14.51
C LYS A 4 15.67 -1.71 14.48
N GLU A 5 14.71 -1.94 15.37
CA GLU A 5 13.96 -3.18 15.43
C GLU A 5 12.93 -3.26 14.30
N ILE A 6 12.25 -2.15 13.98
CA ILE A 6 11.36 -2.05 12.83
C ILE A 6 12.12 -2.44 11.55
N LEU A 7 13.29 -1.85 11.31
CA LEU A 7 14.13 -2.17 10.15
C LEU A 7 14.53 -3.65 10.08
N ARG A 8 14.78 -4.29 11.21
CA ARG A 8 15.13 -5.72 11.27
C ARG A 8 13.93 -6.65 11.10
N ARG A 9 12.77 -6.26 11.61
CA ARG A 9 11.55 -7.08 11.58
C ARG A 9 10.78 -6.99 10.28
N ARG A 10 10.76 -5.81 9.64
CA ARG A 10 10.01 -5.62 8.41
C ARG A 10 10.42 -6.64 7.35
N ARG A 11 9.46 -7.36 6.83
CA ARG A 11 9.61 -8.31 5.73
C ARG A 11 8.45 -8.15 4.74
N SER A 12 8.69 -8.50 3.48
CA SER A 12 7.61 -8.67 2.50
C SER A 12 6.92 -10.00 2.73
N VAL A 13 5.77 -9.94 3.39
CA VAL A 13 4.96 -11.12 3.73
C VAL A 13 3.82 -11.25 2.73
N ARG A 14 3.58 -12.47 2.24
CA ARG A 14 2.58 -12.78 1.21
C ARG A 14 1.58 -13.86 1.63
N LYS A 15 1.60 -14.26 2.89
CA LYS A 15 0.61 -15.14 3.51
C LYS A 15 0.01 -14.42 4.71
N TYR A 16 -1.29 -14.41 4.80
CA TYR A 16 -2.02 -13.58 5.73
C TYR A 16 -3.03 -14.40 6.54
N LEU A 17 -3.33 -13.91 7.73
CA LEU A 17 -4.46 -14.41 8.51
C LEU A 17 -5.77 -13.85 7.95
N SER A 18 -6.83 -14.64 7.95
CA SER A 18 -8.18 -14.21 7.54
C SER A 18 -8.87 -13.32 8.58
N ARG A 19 -8.11 -12.70 9.47
CA ARG A 19 -8.63 -11.83 10.52
C ARG A 19 -8.66 -10.38 10.04
N PRO A 20 -9.79 -9.66 10.18
CA PRO A 20 -9.85 -8.23 9.86
C PRO A 20 -8.81 -7.43 10.66
N VAL A 21 -8.30 -6.36 10.04
CA VAL A 21 -7.49 -5.36 10.74
C VAL A 21 -8.44 -4.48 11.55
N GLU A 22 -8.13 -4.28 12.83
CA GLU A 22 -8.89 -3.36 13.67
C GLU A 22 -8.78 -1.93 13.10
N ARG A 23 -9.92 -1.24 13.02
CA ARG A 23 -9.99 0.08 12.40
C ARG A 23 -9.05 1.09 13.06
N GLU A 24 -8.98 1.09 14.38
CA GLU A 24 -8.12 2.01 15.13
C GLU A 24 -6.63 1.80 14.83
N VAL A 25 -6.22 0.54 14.68
CA VAL A 25 -4.84 0.19 14.29
C VAL A 25 -4.57 0.68 12.88
N LEU A 26 -5.50 0.45 11.96
CA LEU A 26 -5.38 0.88 10.57
C LEU A 26 -5.30 2.42 10.46
N ASP A 27 -6.20 3.13 11.14
CA ASP A 27 -6.23 4.60 11.16
C ASP A 27 -4.91 5.19 11.71
N THR A 28 -4.32 4.55 12.73
CA THR A 28 -3.03 4.94 13.30
C THR A 28 -1.90 4.76 12.29
N VAL A 29 -1.81 3.59 11.67
CA VAL A 29 -0.80 3.28 10.65
C VAL A 29 -0.89 4.23 9.46
N LEU A 30 -2.10 4.55 9.00
CA LEU A 30 -2.31 5.50 7.90
C LEU A 30 -1.86 6.92 8.26
N ARG A 31 -2.20 7.38 9.47
CA ARG A 31 -1.80 8.70 9.96
C ARG A 31 -0.29 8.84 10.06
N GLU A 32 0.38 7.82 10.59
CA GLU A 32 1.83 7.77 10.69
C GLU A 32 2.49 7.77 9.31
N ALA A 33 1.94 7.03 8.35
CA ALA A 33 2.43 7.03 6.98
C ALA A 33 2.29 8.41 6.29
N LEU A 34 1.18 9.11 6.53
CA LEU A 34 0.94 10.44 5.98
C LEU A 34 1.79 11.55 6.63
N ALA A 35 2.45 11.26 7.77
CA ALA A 35 3.44 12.15 8.36
C ALA A 35 4.79 12.15 7.60
N ALA A 36 4.95 11.27 6.61
CA ALA A 36 6.13 11.23 5.76
C ALA A 36 6.35 12.57 5.03
N PRO A 37 7.61 12.99 4.83
CA PRO A 37 7.90 14.22 4.11
C PRO A 37 7.48 14.13 2.64
N SER A 38 7.16 15.26 2.06
CA SER A 38 6.89 15.38 0.62
C SER A 38 7.64 16.56 0.01
N SER A 39 7.96 16.48 -1.26
CA SER A 39 8.64 17.55 -1.98
C SER A 39 7.82 18.85 -1.89
N ARG A 40 8.48 19.95 -1.49
CA ARG A 40 7.85 21.27 -1.31
C ARG A 40 6.62 21.23 -0.39
N ASN A 41 6.54 20.25 0.50
CA ASN A 41 5.37 20.03 1.37
C ASN A 41 4.05 19.92 0.57
N SER A 42 4.12 19.28 -0.60
CA SER A 42 2.99 19.21 -1.55
C SER A 42 1.85 18.29 -1.11
N HIS A 43 2.10 17.37 -0.16
CA HIS A 43 1.12 16.37 0.29
C HIS A 43 0.41 15.66 -0.87
N SER A 44 1.16 15.37 -1.94
CA SER A 44 0.63 14.80 -3.19
C SER A 44 0.26 13.32 -3.12
N THR A 45 0.40 12.69 -1.94
CA THR A 45 0.07 11.27 -1.76
C THR A 45 -1.24 11.12 -1.00
N HIS A 46 -2.12 10.28 -1.53
CA HIS A 46 -3.38 9.89 -0.90
C HIS A 46 -3.38 8.41 -0.59
N LEU A 47 -4.00 8.03 0.51
CA LEU A 47 -4.15 6.64 0.93
C LEU A 47 -5.64 6.25 0.89
N ARG A 48 -5.93 5.17 0.19
CA ARG A 48 -7.28 4.61 0.11
C ARG A 48 -7.28 3.18 0.63
N VAL A 49 -8.13 2.90 1.59
CA VAL A 49 -8.27 1.57 2.19
C VAL A 49 -9.39 0.79 1.52
N VAL A 50 -9.11 -0.45 1.18
CA VAL A 50 -10.07 -1.41 0.65
C VAL A 50 -10.10 -2.62 1.57
N THR A 51 -11.27 -2.94 2.10
CA THR A 51 -11.51 -4.12 2.98
C THR A 51 -12.58 -5.05 2.41
N ASP A 52 -13.25 -4.63 1.34
CA ASP A 52 -14.24 -5.45 0.65
C ASP A 52 -13.57 -6.62 -0.10
N PRO A 53 -13.92 -7.90 0.23
CA PRO A 53 -13.27 -9.06 -0.35
C PRO A 53 -13.41 -9.16 -1.87
N GLU A 54 -14.54 -8.76 -2.45
CA GLU A 54 -14.76 -8.80 -3.90
C GLU A 54 -13.85 -7.81 -4.62
N THR A 55 -13.74 -6.60 -4.07
CA THR A 55 -12.84 -5.58 -4.61
C THR A 55 -11.39 -6.00 -4.48
N ILE A 56 -11.00 -6.59 -3.33
CA ILE A 56 -9.65 -7.14 -3.13
C ILE A 56 -9.35 -8.25 -4.14
N ALA A 57 -10.27 -9.16 -4.38
CA ALA A 57 -10.11 -10.21 -5.39
C ALA A 57 -9.95 -9.64 -6.81
N ARG A 58 -10.63 -8.56 -7.15
CA ARG A 58 -10.44 -7.84 -8.42
C ARG A 58 -9.06 -7.19 -8.49
N ILE A 59 -8.61 -6.54 -7.42
CA ILE A 59 -7.26 -5.95 -7.32
C ILE A 59 -6.19 -7.04 -7.44
N ALA A 60 -6.38 -8.21 -6.83
CA ALA A 60 -5.45 -9.33 -6.92
C ALA A 60 -5.21 -9.80 -8.37
N ARG A 61 -6.21 -9.64 -9.24
CA ARG A 61 -6.15 -9.99 -10.67
C ARG A 61 -5.67 -8.88 -11.58
N MET A 62 -5.36 -7.69 -11.05
CA MET A 62 -5.01 -6.55 -11.90
C MET A 62 -3.65 -6.69 -12.61
N ARG A 63 -2.76 -7.52 -12.12
CA ARG A 63 -1.50 -7.86 -12.76
C ARG A 63 -1.52 -9.28 -13.29
N ASP A 64 -0.82 -9.51 -14.41
CA ASP A 64 -0.70 -10.85 -15.01
C ASP A 64 -0.04 -11.84 -14.03
N TYR A 65 0.88 -11.37 -13.17
CA TYR A 65 1.50 -12.18 -12.11
C TYR A 65 2.00 -11.30 -10.96
N GLY A 66 2.23 -11.92 -9.80
CA GLY A 66 2.84 -11.26 -8.65
C GLY A 66 1.89 -10.49 -7.75
N SER A 67 0.57 -10.54 -8.02
CA SER A 67 -0.46 -9.92 -7.17
C SER A 67 -1.53 -10.90 -6.67
N ALA A 68 -1.55 -12.14 -7.16
CA ALA A 68 -2.58 -13.12 -6.81
C ALA A 68 -2.71 -13.39 -5.30
N PHE A 69 -1.61 -13.32 -4.55
CA PHE A 69 -1.62 -13.52 -3.10
C PHE A 69 -2.48 -12.51 -2.34
N LEU A 70 -2.83 -11.39 -2.96
CA LEU A 70 -3.67 -10.35 -2.36
C LEU A 70 -5.11 -10.81 -2.14
N GLU A 71 -5.57 -11.80 -2.88
CA GLU A 71 -6.94 -12.33 -2.76
C GLU A 71 -7.30 -12.74 -1.33
N HIS A 72 -6.29 -13.07 -0.53
CA HIS A 72 -6.45 -13.47 0.87
C HIS A 72 -6.08 -12.37 1.86
N ALA A 73 -5.81 -11.16 1.39
CA ALA A 73 -5.46 -10.05 2.25
C ALA A 73 -6.72 -9.48 2.95
N PRO A 74 -6.70 -9.24 4.27
CA PRO A 74 -7.85 -8.65 4.97
C PRO A 74 -8.03 -7.17 4.68
N ALA A 75 -6.98 -6.49 4.22
CA ALA A 75 -7.02 -5.09 3.81
C ALA A 75 -5.97 -4.80 2.75
N VAL A 76 -6.28 -3.85 1.90
CA VAL A 76 -5.42 -3.33 0.85
C VAL A 76 -5.38 -1.82 0.97
N VAL A 77 -4.20 -1.22 0.97
CA VAL A 77 -4.04 0.23 0.93
C VAL A 77 -3.52 0.64 -0.44
N LEU A 78 -4.31 1.39 -1.17
CA LEU A 78 -3.88 2.02 -2.41
C LEU A 78 -3.11 3.29 -2.06
N VAL A 79 -1.87 3.40 -2.51
CA VAL A 79 -1.04 4.59 -2.38
C VAL A 79 -1.11 5.34 -3.70
N GLU A 80 -1.83 6.44 -3.71
CA GLU A 80 -2.14 7.23 -4.91
C GLU A 80 -1.30 8.51 -4.93
N GLY A 81 -0.66 8.82 -6.05
CA GLY A 81 0.09 10.06 -6.22
C GLY A 81 -0.64 11.05 -7.12
N ASP A 82 -0.80 12.29 -6.67
CA ASP A 82 -1.39 13.36 -7.47
C ASP A 82 -0.35 13.98 -8.41
N ARG A 83 -0.49 13.70 -9.70
CA ARG A 83 0.39 14.19 -10.77
C ARG A 83 0.25 15.69 -11.02
N THR A 84 -0.87 16.28 -10.60
CA THR A 84 -1.12 17.71 -10.82
C THR A 84 -0.49 18.56 -9.72
N ALA A 85 -0.25 18.00 -8.55
CA ALA A 85 0.34 18.69 -7.41
C ALA A 85 1.85 18.88 -7.55
N THR A 86 2.55 17.92 -8.15
CA THR A 86 4.01 17.93 -8.34
C THR A 86 4.47 16.91 -9.37
N ASP A 87 5.58 17.18 -10.04
CA ASP A 87 6.29 16.24 -10.91
C ASP A 87 6.95 15.09 -10.11
N LEU A 88 7.23 15.29 -8.80
CA LEU A 88 7.82 14.31 -7.90
C LEU A 88 6.76 13.44 -7.18
N TRP A 89 5.58 13.29 -7.76
CA TRP A 89 4.49 12.53 -7.14
C TRP A 89 4.84 11.05 -6.91
N ARG A 90 5.67 10.44 -7.77
CA ARG A 90 6.11 9.05 -7.61
C ARG A 90 7.02 8.88 -6.41
N GLU A 91 7.99 9.78 -6.29
CA GLU A 91 8.95 9.81 -5.19
C GLU A 91 8.23 10.04 -3.86
N ASN A 92 7.31 10.99 -3.82
CA ASN A 92 6.48 11.25 -2.63
C ASN A 92 5.65 10.03 -2.25
N ALA A 93 5.00 9.38 -3.22
CA ALA A 93 4.23 8.16 -2.99
C ALA A 93 5.12 7.01 -2.48
N ALA A 94 6.34 6.86 -3.00
CA ALA A 94 7.28 5.84 -2.54
C ALA A 94 7.76 6.10 -1.11
N ILE A 95 7.99 7.36 -0.73
CA ILE A 95 8.36 7.75 0.63
C ILE A 95 7.22 7.41 1.59
N THR A 96 5.99 7.81 1.27
CA THR A 96 4.81 7.50 2.07
C THR A 96 4.58 5.98 2.17
N ALA A 97 4.75 5.26 1.07
CA ALA A 97 4.64 3.79 1.06
C ALA A 97 5.69 3.13 1.97
N THR A 98 6.91 3.66 2.00
CA THR A 98 7.97 3.16 2.89
C THR A 98 7.61 3.43 4.36
N ALA A 99 7.13 4.64 4.68
CA ALA A 99 6.65 4.98 6.02
C ALA A 99 5.49 4.06 6.45
N LEU A 100 4.57 3.76 5.53
CA LEU A 100 3.46 2.83 5.76
C LEU A 100 3.95 1.41 6.11
N LEU A 101 5.00 0.90 5.45
CA LEU A 101 5.60 -0.39 5.77
C LEU A 101 6.20 -0.40 7.19
N PHE A 102 6.81 0.70 7.62
CA PHE A 102 7.40 0.82 8.95
C PHE A 102 6.32 0.93 10.02
N ALA A 103 5.34 1.80 9.83
CA ALA A 103 4.20 1.94 10.73
C ALA A 103 3.42 0.63 10.91
N ALA A 104 3.17 -0.09 9.82
CA ALA A 104 2.56 -1.41 9.88
C ALA A 104 3.38 -2.39 10.74
N THR A 105 4.70 -2.42 10.55
CA THR A 105 5.59 -3.29 11.33
C THR A 105 5.58 -2.93 12.81
N ASP A 106 5.58 -1.64 13.14
CA ASP A 106 5.48 -1.14 14.52
C ASP A 106 4.16 -1.54 15.18
N ALA A 107 3.09 -1.51 14.42
CA ALA A 107 1.75 -1.95 14.85
C ALA A 107 1.58 -3.50 14.89
N GLY A 108 2.63 -4.27 14.62
CA GLY A 108 2.56 -5.74 14.60
C GLY A 108 1.88 -6.31 13.35
N LEU A 109 1.74 -5.51 12.30
CA LEU A 109 1.18 -5.92 11.02
C LEU A 109 2.28 -6.37 10.05
N ALA A 110 1.99 -7.38 9.25
CA ALA A 110 2.82 -7.73 8.11
C ALA A 110 2.35 -7.00 6.85
N SER A 111 3.25 -6.74 5.94
CA SER A 111 2.94 -6.00 4.73
C SER A 111 3.78 -6.46 3.53
N CYS A 112 3.31 -6.16 2.32
CA CYS A 112 4.05 -6.37 1.10
C CYS A 112 3.72 -5.27 0.09
N TRP A 113 4.74 -4.66 -0.48
CA TRP A 113 4.58 -3.72 -1.59
C TRP A 113 4.31 -4.49 -2.89
N VAL A 114 3.22 -4.15 -3.56
CA VAL A 114 2.94 -4.59 -4.94
C VAL A 114 3.00 -3.36 -5.85
N HIS A 115 4.00 -3.34 -6.71
CA HIS A 115 4.21 -2.24 -7.64
C HIS A 115 3.31 -2.39 -8.87
N VAL A 116 2.54 -1.35 -9.20
CA VAL A 116 1.63 -1.35 -10.35
C VAL A 116 1.93 -0.26 -11.37
N ASN A 117 2.51 0.87 -10.96
CA ASN A 117 2.83 1.94 -11.88
C ASN A 117 3.79 1.47 -12.98
N GLY A 118 3.42 1.68 -14.25
CA GLY A 118 4.23 1.27 -15.40
C GLY A 118 4.33 -0.24 -15.61
N ARG A 119 3.50 -1.05 -14.95
CA ARG A 119 3.42 -2.49 -15.17
C ARG A 119 2.20 -2.84 -16.01
N PRO A 120 2.25 -3.92 -16.82
CA PRO A 120 1.09 -4.42 -17.52
C PRO A 120 0.00 -4.77 -16.52
N CYS A 121 -1.10 -4.06 -16.59
CA CYS A 121 -2.29 -4.27 -15.78
C CYS A 121 -3.44 -4.56 -16.73
N LEU A 122 -4.11 -5.69 -16.54
CA LEU A 122 -5.32 -6.10 -17.21
C LEU A 122 -5.32 -5.87 -18.74
N LYS A 123 -5.16 -6.92 -19.51
CA LYS A 123 -5.13 -6.90 -20.97
C LYS A 123 -6.37 -6.28 -21.64
N ASP A 124 -7.46 -6.07 -20.88
CA ASP A 124 -8.78 -5.69 -21.36
C ASP A 124 -9.32 -4.36 -20.83
N GLN A 125 -8.50 -3.55 -20.16
CA GLN A 125 -8.90 -2.19 -19.76
C GLN A 125 -8.38 -1.20 -20.80
N PRO A 126 -9.27 -0.49 -21.54
CA PRO A 126 -8.89 0.36 -22.67
C PRO A 126 -7.99 1.55 -22.32
N ASP A 127 -7.93 1.94 -21.08
CA ASP A 127 -7.00 2.98 -20.59
C ASP A 127 -6.21 2.34 -19.48
N GLY A 128 -5.05 1.78 -19.78
CA GLY A 128 -4.13 1.26 -18.76
C GLY A 128 -4.17 2.16 -17.55
N ALA A 129 -5.19 1.95 -16.73
CA ALA A 129 -5.65 2.88 -15.72
C ALA A 129 -4.43 3.31 -14.95
N GLN A 130 -4.18 4.57 -14.94
CA GLN A 130 -3.13 5.19 -14.18
C GLN A 130 -3.43 4.95 -12.69
N VAL A 131 -3.39 3.69 -12.31
CA VAL A 131 -3.45 3.30 -10.91
C VAL A 131 -2.07 3.59 -10.34
N PRO A 132 -1.94 4.69 -9.63
CA PRO A 132 -0.71 5.03 -8.96
C PRO A 132 -0.47 3.99 -7.89
N PHE A 133 0.74 3.71 -7.57
CA PHE A 133 1.24 2.80 -6.54
C PHE A 133 0.18 2.09 -5.68
N CYS A 134 0.25 0.78 -5.59
CA CYS A 134 -0.51 0.02 -4.60
C CYS A 134 0.44 -0.59 -3.58
N LEU A 135 0.20 -0.28 -2.33
CA LEU A 135 0.81 -0.95 -1.19
C LEU A 135 -0.28 -1.72 -0.45
N PHE A 136 0.04 -2.91 -0.01
CA PHE A 136 -0.93 -3.78 0.61
C PHE A 136 -0.50 -4.13 2.03
N LEU A 137 -1.41 -3.94 2.96
CA LEU A 137 -1.22 -4.28 4.35
C LEU A 137 -2.11 -5.45 4.74
N PRO A 138 -1.55 -6.54 5.12
CA PRO A 138 -2.27 -7.53 5.90
C PRO A 138 -1.58 -7.85 7.21
N LEU A 139 -2.35 -8.41 8.10
CA LEU A 139 -1.92 -8.83 9.43
C LEU A 139 -1.18 -10.16 9.43
N LEU A 140 -0.19 -10.24 10.31
CA LEU A 140 0.24 -11.51 10.87
C LEU A 140 -0.81 -12.07 11.82
#